data_437760a262295dfd1a7ea4fda7b06ee2
#
_entry.id   437760a262295dfd1a7ea4fda7b06ee2
#
_cell.length_a   1.000
_cell.length_b   1.000
_cell.length_c   1.000
_cell.angle_alpha   90.00
_cell.angle_beta   90.00
_cell.angle_gamma   90.00
#
_symmetry.space_group_name_H-M   'P 1'
#
loop_
_entity.id
_entity.type
_entity.pdbx_description
1 polymer ?
#
loop_
_entity_poly.entity_id
_entity_poly.type
_entity_poly.pdbx_seq_one_letter_code
_entity_poly.pdbx_strand_id
1 'polypeptide(L)'
;MALPPEKIAQLQAAQKTAQDREVNQAKELINAQDIGYTSKLFVQALFPYRKTDEEKRVIETAQGRIVVYADGGLPYGKYPRLIMAYIVTRAVENAGKLKAGKIDLEQAVRIPLGHSMNHFLQAIGVTGRGTGGATGNLANIREQLLRLADARVTVKEDDGVRARGKHTQIMDEWDLWFDARDPNQGSFIESYIKLTPQFFQHIVEAPIPIDLAVVASPNVVYL
;
A
#
# COMPACT_ATOMS: atom_id res chain seq x y z
N MET A 1 -14.47 -13.41 53.68
CA MET A 1 -15.28 -14.57 53.22
C MET A 1 -14.93 -14.83 51.76
N ALA A 2 -14.19 -15.89 51.47
CA ALA A 2 -13.74 -16.20 50.10
C ALA A 2 -14.89 -16.82 49.30
N LEU A 3 -14.99 -16.50 48.01
CA LEU A 3 -15.98 -17.06 47.10
C LEU A 3 -15.74 -18.58 46.93
N PRO A 4 -16.83 -19.40 46.83
CA PRO A 4 -16.70 -20.82 46.57
C PRO A 4 -16.00 -21.09 45.25
N PRO A 5 -15.21 -22.19 45.12
CA PRO A 5 -14.45 -22.49 43.92
C PRO A 5 -15.30 -22.61 42.65
N GLU A 6 -16.51 -23.13 42.77
CA GLU A 6 -17.47 -23.21 41.65
C GLU A 6 -17.89 -21.83 41.11
N LYS A 7 -18.05 -20.85 41.98
CA LYS A 7 -18.42 -19.50 41.60
C LYS A 7 -17.29 -18.75 40.91
N ILE A 8 -16.03 -19.06 41.31
CA ILE A 8 -14.82 -18.54 40.65
C ILE A 8 -14.70 -19.13 39.24
N ALA A 9 -14.93 -20.44 39.07
CA ALA A 9 -14.92 -21.10 37.78
C ALA A 9 -16.01 -20.57 36.82
N GLN A 10 -17.22 -20.29 37.34
CA GLN A 10 -18.30 -19.68 36.56
C GLN A 10 -17.99 -18.25 36.15
N LEU A 11 -17.37 -17.44 37.01
CA LEU A 11 -16.92 -16.08 36.66
C LEU A 11 -15.81 -16.08 35.61
N GLN A 12 -14.85 -16.99 35.75
CA GLN A 12 -13.77 -17.14 34.73
C GLN A 12 -14.31 -17.61 33.38
N ALA A 13 -15.26 -18.54 33.38
CA ALA A 13 -15.93 -18.98 32.14
C ALA A 13 -16.74 -17.86 31.49
N ALA A 14 -17.46 -17.06 32.27
CA ALA A 14 -18.22 -15.91 31.79
C ALA A 14 -17.30 -14.80 31.24
N GLN A 15 -16.17 -14.52 31.87
CA GLN A 15 -15.17 -13.57 31.42
C GLN A 15 -14.54 -14.03 30.08
N LYS A 16 -14.18 -15.32 30.00
CA LYS A 16 -13.65 -15.89 28.75
C LYS A 16 -14.65 -15.79 27.61
N THR A 17 -15.92 -16.11 27.87
CA THR A 17 -16.99 -16.02 26.85
C THR A 17 -17.24 -14.57 26.41
N ALA A 18 -17.16 -13.60 27.33
CA ALA A 18 -17.27 -12.18 27.00
C ALA A 18 -16.10 -11.70 26.16
N GLN A 19 -14.88 -12.11 26.49
CA GLN A 19 -13.67 -11.78 25.76
C GLN A 19 -13.65 -12.41 24.36
N ASP A 20 -14.10 -13.65 24.24
CA ASP A 20 -14.27 -14.33 22.94
C ASP A 20 -15.34 -13.66 22.07
N ARG A 21 -16.42 -13.13 22.67
CA ARG A 21 -17.43 -12.34 21.94
C ARG A 21 -16.90 -11.00 21.48
N GLU A 22 -16.15 -10.27 22.29
CA GLU A 22 -15.51 -9.01 21.91
C GLU A 22 -14.50 -9.22 20.78
N VAL A 23 -13.68 -10.27 20.87
CA VAL A 23 -12.73 -10.63 19.80
C VAL A 23 -13.44 -11.02 18.50
N ASN A 24 -14.56 -11.75 18.58
CA ASN A 24 -15.32 -12.11 17.39
C ASN A 24 -16.09 -10.91 16.83
N GLN A 25 -16.65 -10.03 17.66
CA GLN A 25 -17.23 -8.77 17.17
C GLN A 25 -16.19 -7.85 16.55
N ALA A 26 -14.99 -7.76 17.13
CA ALA A 26 -13.89 -7.01 16.53
C ALA A 26 -13.45 -7.62 15.18
N LYS A 27 -13.46 -8.96 15.07
CA LYS A 27 -13.18 -9.65 13.79
C LYS A 27 -14.30 -9.47 12.75
N GLU A 28 -15.56 -9.40 13.17
CA GLU A 28 -16.69 -9.12 12.27
C GLU A 28 -16.73 -7.66 11.82
N LEU A 29 -16.25 -6.71 12.67
CA LEU A 29 -16.12 -5.31 12.31
C LEU A 29 -14.94 -5.05 11.37
N ILE A 30 -13.91 -5.90 11.37
CA ILE A 30 -12.86 -5.91 10.36
C ILE A 30 -13.40 -6.66 9.15
N ASN A 31 -14.19 -5.98 8.35
CA ASN A 31 -14.64 -6.53 7.08
C ASN A 31 -13.40 -6.91 6.27
N ALA A 32 -13.39 -8.08 5.64
CA ALA A 32 -12.26 -8.54 4.82
C ALA A 32 -11.91 -7.54 3.69
N GLN A 33 -12.81 -6.61 3.38
CA GLN A 33 -12.61 -5.49 2.45
C GLN A 33 -11.76 -4.34 3.02
N ASP A 34 -11.62 -4.24 4.34
CA ASP A 34 -10.84 -3.19 5.01
C ASP A 34 -9.38 -3.59 5.25
N ILE A 35 -9.03 -4.86 5.02
CA ILE A 35 -7.67 -5.35 5.14
C ILE A 35 -6.96 -5.14 3.81
N GLY A 36 -5.95 -4.29 3.82
CA GLY A 36 -4.99 -4.14 2.74
C GLY A 36 -3.65 -4.75 3.08
N TYR A 37 -2.71 -4.62 2.17
CA TYR A 37 -1.35 -5.09 2.35
C TYR A 37 -0.35 -4.01 2.01
N THR A 38 0.78 -4.04 2.69
CA THR A 38 1.98 -3.28 2.33
C THR A 38 3.18 -4.22 2.34
N SER A 39 4.32 -3.78 1.85
CA SER A 39 5.54 -4.58 1.91
C SER A 39 6.51 -4.02 2.94
N LYS A 40 7.33 -4.91 3.52
CA LYS A 40 8.39 -4.53 4.46
C LYS A 40 9.30 -3.44 3.89
N LEU A 41 9.57 -3.47 2.60
CA LEU A 41 10.37 -2.48 1.91
C LEU A 41 9.77 -1.07 2.03
N PHE A 42 8.43 -0.93 1.88
CA PHE A 42 7.76 0.37 1.95
C PHE A 42 7.49 0.85 3.37
N VAL A 43 7.36 -0.06 4.33
CA VAL A 43 7.32 0.30 5.74
C VAL A 43 8.66 0.92 6.16
N GLN A 44 9.78 0.38 5.65
CA GLN A 44 11.11 0.88 5.91
C GLN A 44 11.48 2.09 5.03
N ALA A 45 11.11 2.05 3.74
CA ALA A 45 11.33 3.13 2.78
C ALA A 45 10.22 4.18 2.89
N LEU A 46 10.12 4.84 4.04
CA LEU A 46 9.13 5.89 4.27
C LEU A 46 9.35 7.05 3.31
N PHE A 47 8.35 7.30 2.46
CA PHE A 47 8.33 8.53 1.67
C PHE A 47 8.25 9.74 2.60
N PRO A 48 8.91 10.86 2.26
CA PRO A 48 8.85 12.07 3.07
C PRO A 48 7.40 12.56 3.23
N TYR A 49 7.08 13.13 4.39
CA TYR A 49 5.75 13.69 4.66
C TYR A 49 5.46 14.95 3.86
N ARG A 50 6.48 15.74 3.58
CA ARG A 50 6.40 17.01 2.87
C ARG A 50 7.16 16.91 1.57
N LYS A 51 6.78 17.75 0.62
CA LYS A 51 7.51 17.92 -0.62
C LYS A 51 8.97 18.27 -0.28
N THR A 52 9.88 17.59 -0.95
CA THR A 52 11.32 17.85 -0.90
C THR A 52 11.81 17.95 -2.33
N ASP A 53 12.87 18.72 -2.53
CA ASP A 53 13.59 18.82 -3.81
C ASP A 53 14.62 17.71 -3.97
N GLU A 54 14.70 16.80 -2.99
CA GLU A 54 15.58 15.64 -3.05
C GLU A 54 15.04 14.61 -4.04
N GLU A 55 15.91 14.11 -4.89
CA GLU A 55 15.64 12.99 -5.81
C GLU A 55 16.06 11.64 -5.23
N LYS A 56 16.70 11.67 -4.06
CA LYS A 56 17.27 10.49 -3.42
C LYS A 56 17.00 10.48 -1.92
N ARG A 57 16.62 9.33 -1.40
CA ARG A 57 16.55 9.05 0.03
C ARG A 57 17.33 7.80 0.38
N VAL A 58 18.15 7.88 1.41
CA VAL A 58 18.93 6.76 1.94
C VAL A 58 18.38 6.40 3.31
N ILE A 59 18.15 5.14 3.54
CA ILE A 59 17.64 4.58 4.79
C ILE A 59 18.62 3.49 5.22
N GLU A 60 19.27 3.70 6.34
CA GLU A 60 20.17 2.71 6.93
C GLU A 60 19.35 1.65 7.66
N THR A 61 19.74 0.40 7.49
CA THR A 61 19.11 -0.75 8.13
C THR A 61 20.19 -1.59 8.80
N ALA A 62 19.82 -2.51 9.69
CA ALA A 62 20.78 -3.39 10.36
C ALA A 62 21.56 -4.31 9.39
N GLN A 63 21.10 -4.48 8.16
CA GLN A 63 21.68 -5.40 7.17
C GLN A 63 22.30 -4.65 5.97
N GLY A 64 22.28 -3.31 5.98
CA GLY A 64 22.76 -2.49 4.86
C GLY A 64 21.91 -1.24 4.69
N ARG A 65 21.64 -0.86 3.45
CA ARG A 65 20.88 0.36 3.16
C ARG A 65 19.86 0.17 2.04
N ILE A 66 18.75 0.89 2.17
CA ILE A 66 17.75 1.03 1.12
C ILE A 66 17.89 2.43 0.54
N VAL A 67 17.99 2.53 -0.77
CA VAL A 67 18.07 3.81 -1.46
C VAL A 67 16.88 3.91 -2.42
N VAL A 68 16.10 4.96 -2.25
CA VAL A 68 15.00 5.30 -3.17
C VAL A 68 15.44 6.46 -4.03
N TYR A 69 15.28 6.34 -5.33
CA TYR A 69 15.48 7.40 -6.32
C TYR A 69 14.17 7.65 -7.07
N ALA A 70 13.90 8.88 -7.39
CA ALA A 70 12.82 9.25 -8.30
C ALA A 70 13.23 10.50 -9.07
N ASP A 71 13.31 10.36 -10.39
CA ASP A 71 13.55 11.50 -11.29
C ASP A 71 12.35 12.46 -11.18
N GLY A 72 12.59 13.76 -11.03
CA GLY A 72 11.53 14.75 -10.77
C GLY A 72 11.07 14.86 -9.32
N GLY A 73 11.79 14.22 -8.38
CA GLY A 73 11.61 14.30 -6.94
C GLY A 73 10.87 13.13 -6.31
N LEU A 74 11.18 12.88 -5.06
CA LEU A 74 10.63 11.76 -4.30
C LEU A 74 9.10 11.86 -4.16
N PRO A 75 8.37 10.72 -4.20
CA PRO A 75 6.99 10.66 -3.76
C PRO A 75 6.86 11.17 -2.33
N TYR A 76 5.83 11.95 -2.00
CA TYR A 76 5.67 12.56 -0.67
C TYR A 76 4.22 12.58 -0.19
N GLY A 77 4.04 12.70 1.11
CA GLY A 77 2.73 12.83 1.75
C GLY A 77 1.99 11.49 1.90
N LYS A 78 0.68 11.57 2.10
CA LYS A 78 -0.16 10.40 2.35
C LYS A 78 -0.50 9.59 1.10
N TYR A 79 -0.63 10.25 -0.05
CA TYR A 79 -1.11 9.60 -1.27
C TYR A 79 -0.21 8.47 -1.78
N PRO A 80 1.13 8.61 -1.84
CA PRO A 80 1.99 7.50 -2.23
C PRO A 80 1.80 6.25 -1.37
N ARG A 81 1.52 6.42 -0.07
CA ARG A 81 1.27 5.30 0.85
C ARG A 81 -0.04 4.59 0.53
N LEU A 82 -1.11 5.35 0.30
CA LEU A 82 -2.42 4.80 -0.09
C LEU A 82 -2.33 4.09 -1.44
N ILE A 83 -1.67 4.70 -2.42
CA ILE A 83 -1.44 4.12 -3.74
C ILE A 83 -0.65 2.82 -3.62
N MET A 84 0.43 2.81 -2.83
CA MET A 84 1.23 1.61 -2.62
C MET A 84 0.48 0.52 -1.86
N ALA A 85 -0.33 0.87 -0.86
CA ALA A 85 -1.20 -0.08 -0.18
C ALA A 85 -2.18 -0.74 -1.16
N TYR A 86 -2.80 0.03 -2.03
CA TYR A 86 -3.66 -0.48 -3.09
C TYR A 86 -2.90 -1.42 -4.04
N ILE A 87 -1.75 -0.98 -4.55
CA ILE A 87 -0.91 -1.77 -5.47
C ILE A 87 -0.52 -3.11 -4.85
N VAL A 88 -0.01 -3.10 -3.61
CA VAL A 88 0.43 -4.33 -2.93
C VAL A 88 -0.76 -5.25 -2.66
N THR A 89 -1.91 -4.72 -2.25
CA THR A 89 -3.14 -5.50 -2.04
C THR A 89 -3.56 -6.22 -3.32
N ARG A 90 -3.62 -5.51 -4.45
CA ARG A 90 -3.95 -6.09 -5.75
C ARG A 90 -2.91 -7.10 -6.22
N ALA A 91 -1.62 -6.83 -6.00
CA ALA A 91 -0.56 -7.76 -6.33
C ALA A 91 -0.66 -9.08 -5.53
N VAL A 92 -0.99 -9.00 -4.23
CA VAL A 92 -1.20 -10.20 -3.38
C VAL A 92 -2.42 -11.01 -3.87
N GLU A 93 -3.53 -10.35 -4.20
CA GLU A 93 -4.70 -11.00 -4.79
C GLU A 93 -4.35 -11.71 -6.12
N ASN A 94 -3.62 -11.01 -6.99
CA ASN A 94 -3.19 -11.53 -8.28
C ASN A 94 -2.19 -12.69 -8.12
N ALA A 95 -1.29 -12.63 -7.14
CA ALA A 95 -0.39 -13.74 -6.82
C ALA A 95 -1.15 -15.01 -6.41
N GLY A 96 -2.25 -14.87 -5.66
CA GLY A 96 -3.15 -15.97 -5.35
C GLY A 96 -3.80 -16.58 -6.60
N LYS A 97 -4.26 -15.73 -7.54
CA LYS A 97 -4.84 -16.17 -8.82
C LYS A 97 -3.80 -16.84 -9.73
N LEU A 98 -2.58 -16.29 -9.81
CA LEU A 98 -1.45 -16.85 -10.54
C LEU A 98 -1.08 -18.23 -10.01
N LYS A 99 -0.94 -18.37 -8.69
CA LYS A 99 -0.66 -19.66 -8.03
C LYS A 99 -1.75 -20.69 -8.29
N ALA A 100 -3.00 -20.26 -8.40
CA ALA A 100 -4.13 -21.12 -8.74
C ALA A 100 -4.27 -21.42 -10.24
N GLY A 101 -3.34 -20.94 -11.09
CA GLY A 101 -3.38 -21.11 -12.55
C GLY A 101 -4.54 -20.41 -13.25
N LYS A 102 -5.16 -19.40 -12.59
CA LYS A 102 -6.31 -18.65 -13.15
C LYS A 102 -5.89 -17.50 -14.07
N ILE A 103 -4.69 -17.00 -13.90
CA ILE A 103 -4.09 -15.92 -14.70
C ILE A 103 -2.62 -16.24 -14.93
N ASP A 104 -2.02 -15.63 -15.93
CA ASP A 104 -0.58 -15.68 -16.20
C ASP A 104 0.18 -14.56 -15.49
N LEU A 105 1.52 -14.55 -15.61
CA LEU A 105 2.37 -13.54 -14.98
C LEU A 105 2.11 -12.14 -15.55
N GLU A 106 1.88 -12.04 -16.86
CA GLU A 106 1.61 -10.76 -17.54
C GLU A 106 0.36 -10.09 -16.97
N GLN A 107 -0.68 -10.90 -16.74
CA GLN A 107 -1.92 -10.45 -16.10
C GLN A 107 -1.71 -10.15 -14.61
N ALA A 108 -0.87 -10.95 -13.93
CA ALA A 108 -0.65 -10.78 -12.49
C ALA A 108 0.07 -9.47 -12.14
N VAL A 109 1.03 -9.04 -12.97
CA VAL A 109 1.78 -7.79 -12.75
C VAL A 109 1.00 -6.54 -13.18
N ARG A 110 -0.09 -6.70 -13.93
CA ARG A 110 -0.95 -5.59 -14.37
C ARG A 110 -1.98 -5.26 -13.30
N ILE A 111 -1.90 -4.06 -12.76
CA ILE A 111 -2.78 -3.56 -11.71
C ILE A 111 -3.73 -2.53 -12.31
N PRO A 112 -5.04 -2.81 -12.38
CA PRO A 112 -6.02 -1.87 -12.88
C PRO A 112 -6.23 -0.73 -11.88
N LEU A 113 -6.39 0.49 -12.39
CA LEU A 113 -6.69 1.69 -11.61
C LEU A 113 -8.13 2.17 -11.84
N GLY A 114 -8.86 1.51 -12.76
CA GLY A 114 -10.23 1.82 -13.11
C GLY A 114 -10.37 2.81 -14.26
N HIS A 115 -11.62 3.13 -14.57
CA HIS A 115 -12.00 3.92 -15.74
C HIS A 115 -12.13 5.42 -15.45
N SER A 116 -12.02 5.85 -14.20
CA SER A 116 -12.09 7.27 -13.83
C SER A 116 -11.28 7.56 -12.58
N MET A 117 -10.88 8.82 -12.41
CA MET A 117 -10.16 9.27 -11.22
C MET A 117 -10.98 9.06 -9.95
N ASN A 118 -12.29 9.32 -9.97
CA ASN A 118 -13.15 9.10 -8.80
C ASN A 118 -13.25 7.64 -8.41
N HIS A 119 -13.29 6.71 -9.37
CA HIS A 119 -13.25 5.29 -9.07
C HIS A 119 -11.95 4.90 -8.39
N PHE A 120 -10.82 5.40 -8.89
CA PHE A 120 -9.52 5.16 -8.26
C PHE A 120 -9.42 5.75 -6.85
N LEU A 121 -9.93 6.97 -6.63
CA LEU A 121 -9.97 7.59 -5.30
C LEU A 121 -10.72 6.74 -4.29
N GLN A 122 -11.89 6.23 -4.66
CA GLN A 122 -12.67 5.33 -3.82
C GLN A 122 -11.89 4.04 -3.52
N ALA A 123 -11.24 3.48 -4.53
CA ALA A 123 -10.45 2.26 -4.39
C ALA A 123 -9.25 2.41 -3.45
N ILE A 124 -8.66 3.60 -3.35
CA ILE A 124 -7.57 3.90 -2.40
C ILE A 124 -8.06 4.47 -1.06
N GLY A 125 -9.37 4.42 -0.79
CA GLY A 125 -9.95 4.87 0.48
C GLY A 125 -10.04 6.40 0.66
N VAL A 126 -9.89 7.17 -0.42
CA VAL A 126 -10.09 8.63 -0.37
C VAL A 126 -11.57 8.94 -0.53
N THR A 127 -12.25 9.18 0.59
CA THR A 127 -13.66 9.58 0.64
C THR A 127 -13.80 11.09 0.47
N GLY A 128 -14.82 11.50 -0.29
CA GLY A 128 -15.12 12.90 -0.57
C GLY A 128 -15.02 13.24 -2.07
N ARG A 129 -15.69 14.33 -2.48
CA ARG A 129 -15.54 14.84 -3.84
C ARG A 129 -14.11 15.36 -4.01
N GLY A 130 -13.38 14.77 -4.96
CA GLY A 130 -12.09 15.30 -5.34
C GLY A 130 -12.24 16.77 -5.77
N THR A 131 -11.48 17.67 -5.14
CA THR A 131 -11.42 19.06 -5.60
C THR A 131 -10.57 19.09 -6.86
N GLY A 132 -11.18 19.47 -7.96
CA GLY A 132 -10.51 19.70 -9.24
C GLY A 132 -9.65 20.96 -9.22
N GLY A 133 -8.90 21.16 -10.30
CA GLY A 133 -8.01 22.31 -10.49
C GLY A 133 -6.53 21.98 -10.25
N ALA A 134 -5.64 22.88 -10.65
CA ALA A 134 -4.18 22.69 -10.64
C ALA A 134 -3.58 22.41 -9.24
N THR A 135 -4.27 22.82 -8.17
CA THR A 135 -3.85 22.64 -6.77
C THR A 135 -4.74 21.67 -6.00
N GLY A 136 -5.69 21.02 -6.67
CA GLY A 136 -6.64 20.10 -6.05
C GLY A 136 -6.01 18.74 -5.71
N ASN A 137 -6.74 17.95 -4.92
CA ASN A 137 -6.33 16.60 -4.53
C ASN A 137 -6.03 15.70 -5.74
N LEU A 138 -6.76 15.90 -6.84
CA LEU A 138 -6.62 15.10 -8.07
C LEU A 138 -5.28 15.33 -8.77
N ALA A 139 -4.87 16.59 -8.90
CA ALA A 139 -3.57 16.95 -9.47
C ALA A 139 -2.42 16.37 -8.63
N ASN A 140 -2.55 16.45 -7.30
CA ASN A 140 -1.56 15.90 -6.38
C ASN A 140 -1.48 14.36 -6.48
N ILE A 141 -2.61 13.65 -6.52
CA ILE A 141 -2.61 12.19 -6.65
C ILE A 141 -1.98 11.76 -7.98
N ARG A 142 -2.32 12.46 -9.08
CA ARG A 142 -1.69 12.21 -10.38
C ARG A 142 -0.18 12.47 -10.32
N GLU A 143 0.26 13.55 -9.69
CA GLU A 143 1.67 13.83 -9.48
C GLU A 143 2.36 12.72 -8.70
N GLN A 144 1.74 12.23 -7.61
CA GLN A 144 2.32 11.16 -6.81
C GLN A 144 2.37 9.81 -7.54
N LEU A 145 1.38 9.51 -8.40
CA LEU A 145 1.42 8.34 -9.26
C LEU A 145 2.61 8.41 -10.24
N LEU A 146 2.83 9.55 -10.88
CA LEU A 146 3.95 9.73 -11.81
C LEU A 146 5.30 9.64 -11.09
N ARG A 147 5.43 10.24 -9.90
CA ARG A 147 6.65 10.12 -9.09
C ARG A 147 6.92 8.67 -8.65
N LEU A 148 5.87 7.90 -8.34
CA LEU A 148 6.00 6.47 -8.06
C LEU A 148 6.39 5.67 -9.29
N ALA A 149 5.89 6.03 -10.47
CA ALA A 149 6.24 5.39 -11.73
C ALA A 149 7.74 5.55 -12.05
N ASP A 150 8.30 6.72 -11.78
CA ASP A 150 9.71 7.00 -11.99
C ASP A 150 10.62 6.49 -10.84
N ALA A 151 10.02 5.98 -9.75
CA ALA A 151 10.77 5.58 -8.58
C ALA A 151 11.50 4.25 -8.79
N ARG A 152 12.78 4.24 -8.36
CA ARG A 152 13.65 3.06 -8.31
C ARG A 152 14.10 2.80 -6.88
N VAL A 153 14.09 1.55 -6.49
CA VAL A 153 14.53 1.12 -5.17
C VAL A 153 15.80 0.29 -5.32
N THR A 154 16.83 0.63 -4.56
CA THR A 154 18.07 -0.13 -4.49
C THR A 154 18.23 -0.65 -3.06
N VAL A 155 18.29 -1.95 -2.90
CA VAL A 155 18.69 -2.59 -1.65
C VAL A 155 20.17 -2.91 -1.74
N LYS A 156 20.96 -2.46 -0.80
CA LYS A 156 22.40 -2.73 -0.69
C LYS A 156 22.66 -3.40 0.65
N GLU A 157 23.34 -4.52 0.60
CA GLU A 157 23.83 -5.27 1.76
C GLU A 157 25.34 -5.27 1.70
N ASP A 158 25.98 -4.94 2.82
CA ASP A 158 27.44 -4.93 2.93
C ASP A 158 27.82 -5.40 4.34
N ASP A 159 28.48 -6.53 4.42
CA ASP A 159 28.96 -7.15 5.65
C ASP A 159 30.47 -6.88 5.90
N GLY A 160 31.08 -6.01 5.09
CA GLY A 160 32.52 -5.67 5.15
C GLY A 160 33.40 -6.66 4.38
N VAL A 161 32.88 -7.81 3.99
CA VAL A 161 33.58 -8.84 3.20
C VAL A 161 32.96 -8.98 1.81
N ARG A 162 31.61 -8.90 1.76
CA ARG A 162 30.84 -9.06 0.54
C ARG A 162 29.80 -7.95 0.42
N ALA A 163 29.88 -7.18 -0.66
CA ALA A 163 28.86 -6.20 -1.03
C ALA A 163 27.90 -6.78 -2.07
N ARG A 164 26.60 -6.64 -1.85
CA ARG A 164 25.54 -7.02 -2.77
C ARG A 164 24.61 -5.82 -2.99
N GLY A 165 24.08 -5.69 -4.20
CA GLY A 165 23.10 -4.67 -4.51
C GLY A 165 22.09 -5.18 -5.52
N LYS A 166 20.81 -4.85 -5.28
CA LYS A 166 19.73 -5.14 -6.21
C LYS A 166 18.99 -3.85 -6.51
N HIS A 167 18.91 -3.50 -7.77
CA HIS A 167 18.10 -2.40 -8.27
C HIS A 167 16.75 -2.93 -8.74
N THR A 168 15.68 -2.30 -8.33
CA THR A 168 14.33 -2.67 -8.75
C THR A 168 13.55 -1.42 -9.06
N GLN A 169 13.09 -1.29 -10.29
CA GLN A 169 12.12 -0.29 -10.69
C GLN A 169 10.74 -0.75 -10.25
N ILE A 170 9.89 0.17 -9.77
CA ILE A 170 8.56 -0.18 -9.27
C ILE A 170 7.65 -0.57 -10.42
N MET A 171 7.58 0.29 -11.44
CA MET A 171 6.72 0.14 -12.60
C MET A 171 7.55 -0.01 -13.87
N ASP A 172 7.11 -0.89 -14.75
CA ASP A 172 7.66 -1.13 -16.08
C ASP A 172 6.93 -0.29 -17.13
N GLU A 173 5.61 -0.17 -16.93
CA GLU A 173 4.71 0.50 -17.88
C GLU A 173 3.52 1.09 -17.12
N TRP A 174 2.95 2.18 -17.61
CA TRP A 174 1.69 2.74 -17.11
C TRP A 174 0.90 3.41 -18.22
N ASP A 175 -0.41 3.34 -18.14
CA ASP A 175 -1.35 4.08 -18.97
C ASP A 175 -2.39 4.73 -18.05
N LEU A 176 -2.29 6.05 -17.92
CA LEU A 176 -3.06 6.84 -16.98
C LEU A 176 -3.99 7.79 -17.72
N TRP A 177 -5.22 7.38 -17.85
CA TRP A 177 -6.28 8.21 -18.43
C TRP A 177 -7.10 8.85 -17.33
N PHE A 178 -6.62 9.97 -16.79
CA PHE A 178 -7.32 10.74 -15.78
C PHE A 178 -7.44 12.20 -16.18
N ASP A 179 -8.66 12.69 -16.42
CA ASP A 179 -8.91 14.12 -16.58
C ASP A 179 -9.11 14.77 -15.19
N ALA A 180 -8.15 15.62 -14.79
CA ALA A 180 -8.22 16.35 -13.54
C ALA A 180 -9.29 17.45 -13.56
N ARG A 181 -9.83 17.84 -14.72
CA ARG A 181 -10.89 18.86 -14.86
C ARG A 181 -12.27 18.24 -14.68
N ASP A 182 -12.44 17.00 -15.15
CA ASP A 182 -13.67 16.22 -14.95
C ASP A 182 -13.34 14.85 -14.35
N PRO A 183 -13.31 14.74 -13.02
CA PRO A 183 -12.98 13.49 -12.33
C PRO A 183 -13.97 12.36 -12.56
N ASN A 184 -15.18 12.68 -13.03
CA ASN A 184 -16.23 11.70 -13.34
C ASN A 184 -16.17 11.25 -14.79
N GLN A 185 -15.39 11.94 -15.63
CA GLN A 185 -15.24 11.53 -17.03
C GLN A 185 -14.61 10.14 -17.06
N GLY A 186 -15.43 9.18 -17.45
CA GLY A 186 -14.98 7.82 -17.70
C GLY A 186 -14.22 7.71 -18.99
N SER A 187 -13.19 6.87 -19.01
CA SER A 187 -12.54 6.42 -20.25
C SER A 187 -13.10 5.07 -20.67
N PHE A 188 -13.20 4.84 -21.97
CA PHE A 188 -13.44 3.50 -22.50
C PHE A 188 -12.26 2.55 -22.25
N ILE A 189 -11.06 3.13 -22.06
CA ILE A 189 -9.83 2.40 -21.76
C ILE A 189 -9.58 2.49 -20.24
N GLU A 190 -9.41 1.35 -19.60
CA GLU A 190 -9.07 1.30 -18.19
C GLU A 190 -7.63 1.73 -17.97
N SER A 191 -7.43 2.68 -17.06
CA SER A 191 -6.09 3.05 -16.59
C SER A 191 -5.44 1.89 -15.84
N TYR A 192 -4.16 1.68 -16.05
CA TYR A 192 -3.41 0.63 -15.37
C TYR A 192 -1.97 1.02 -15.12
N ILE A 193 -1.34 0.28 -14.23
CA ILE A 193 0.11 0.21 -14.09
C ILE A 193 0.56 -1.24 -14.26
N LYS A 194 1.74 -1.44 -14.78
CA LYS A 194 2.40 -2.73 -14.89
C LYS A 194 3.63 -2.72 -14.01
N LEU A 195 3.65 -3.60 -13.04
CA LEU A 195 4.79 -3.74 -12.14
C LEU A 195 5.93 -4.48 -12.84
N THR A 196 7.17 -4.17 -12.49
CA THR A 196 8.27 -5.06 -12.89
C THR A 196 8.09 -6.43 -12.22
N PRO A 197 8.37 -7.54 -12.91
CA PRO A 197 8.26 -8.88 -12.33
C PRO A 197 9.08 -9.03 -11.03
N GLN A 198 10.25 -8.39 -10.97
CA GLN A 198 11.12 -8.41 -9.78
C GLN A 198 10.46 -7.70 -8.59
N PHE A 199 9.84 -6.56 -8.84
CA PHE A 199 9.14 -5.82 -7.80
C PHE A 199 7.89 -6.57 -7.34
N PHE A 200 7.09 -7.11 -8.28
CA PHE A 200 5.93 -7.94 -7.96
C PHE A 200 6.33 -9.12 -7.06
N GLN A 201 7.34 -9.90 -7.43
CA GLN A 201 7.83 -11.01 -6.63
C GLN A 201 8.21 -10.54 -5.21
N HIS A 202 8.95 -9.45 -5.10
CA HIS A 202 9.42 -8.93 -3.82
C HIS A 202 8.27 -8.53 -2.87
N ILE A 203 7.21 -7.90 -3.39
CA ILE A 203 6.09 -7.45 -2.55
C ILE A 203 5.14 -8.59 -2.14
N VAL A 204 5.06 -9.67 -2.92
CA VAL A 204 4.17 -10.80 -2.61
C VAL A 204 4.83 -11.88 -1.77
N GLU A 205 6.17 -11.90 -1.66
CA GLU A 205 6.91 -12.87 -0.82
C GLU A 205 6.63 -12.69 0.68
N ALA A 206 6.51 -11.44 1.15
CA ALA A 206 6.28 -11.13 2.56
C ALA A 206 5.36 -9.91 2.71
N PRO A 207 4.07 -10.03 2.36
CA PRO A 207 3.13 -8.94 2.50
C PRO A 207 2.80 -8.72 3.98
N ILE A 208 2.71 -7.45 4.40
CA ILE A 208 2.33 -7.06 5.75
C ILE A 208 0.86 -6.61 5.70
N PRO A 209 -0.04 -7.26 6.43
CA PRO A 209 -1.42 -6.82 6.51
C PRO A 209 -1.51 -5.46 7.22
N ILE A 210 -2.34 -4.58 6.69
CA ILE A 210 -2.62 -3.24 7.22
C ILE A 210 -4.12 -2.98 7.22
N ASP A 211 -4.56 -2.16 8.17
CA ASP A 211 -5.91 -1.61 8.17
C ASP A 211 -5.96 -0.40 7.23
N LEU A 212 -6.72 -0.51 6.16
CA LEU A 212 -6.85 0.55 5.15
C LEU A 212 -7.54 1.79 5.72
N ALA A 213 -8.45 1.64 6.67
CA ALA A 213 -9.11 2.77 7.32
C ALA A 213 -8.11 3.59 8.12
N VAL A 214 -7.17 2.93 8.80
CA VAL A 214 -6.07 3.58 9.52
C VAL A 214 -5.14 4.31 8.56
N VAL A 215 -4.75 3.68 7.44
CA VAL A 215 -3.86 4.30 6.43
C VAL A 215 -4.51 5.52 5.77
N ALA A 216 -5.82 5.49 5.57
CA ALA A 216 -6.60 6.59 4.99
C ALA A 216 -6.85 7.75 5.97
N SER A 217 -6.70 7.52 7.28
CA SER A 217 -6.96 8.52 8.30
C SER A 217 -5.99 9.72 8.20
N PRO A 218 -6.50 10.97 8.28
CA PRO A 218 -5.65 12.16 8.21
C PRO A 218 -4.70 12.33 9.42
N ASN A 219 -4.96 11.61 10.51
CA ASN A 219 -4.28 11.80 11.80
C ASN A 219 -3.26 10.70 12.15
N VAL A 220 -2.98 9.77 11.24
CA VAL A 220 -1.99 8.73 11.53
C VAL A 220 -0.58 9.29 11.35
N VAL A 221 0.06 9.54 12.48
CA VAL A 221 1.51 9.78 12.56
C VAL A 221 2.15 8.40 12.67
N TYR A 222 2.76 7.93 11.61
CA TYR A 222 3.62 6.75 11.68
C TYR A 222 4.93 7.17 12.38
N LEU A 223 5.12 6.66 13.58
CA LEU A 223 6.35 6.79 14.37
C LEU A 223 7.47 5.97 13.74
#